data_5d4e43d3b24c8d35850fba985d0b1835
#
_entry.id   5d4e43d3b24c8d35850fba985d0b1835
#
_cell.length_a   1.000
_cell.length_b   1.000
_cell.length_c   1.000
_cell.angle_alpha   90.00
_cell.angle_beta   90.00
_cell.angle_gamma   90.00
#
_symmetry.space_group_name_H-M   'P 1'
#
loop_
_entity.id
_entity.type
_entity.pdbx_description
1 polymer ?
#
loop_
_entity_poly.entity_id
_entity_poly.type
_entity_poly.pdbx_seq_one_letter_code
_entity_poly.pdbx_strand_id
1 'polypeptide(L)'
;MEKYEYDRICTIANLVLKNYKIETPILDMKKVVEQLNGRLVIKGRKYSDETTRLQNDISGFVITTNVDDYDIFDVAVGIGVMFLNMNYLIEDKKWISKSNFDIYYSWNHRIEEQMFAYEFLFPTEKYLFARKLFTKDDFVYYEKLANFFDVSKKIIMEKEEILRTFREI
;
A
#
# COMPACT_ATOMS: atom_id res chain seq x y z
N MET A 1 13.73 -6.59 10.49
CA MET A 1 13.23 -5.19 10.77
C MET A 1 13.03 -5.03 12.26
N GLU A 2 13.57 -4.00 12.84
CA GLU A 2 13.37 -3.66 14.24
C GLU A 2 12.00 -2.97 14.45
N LYS A 3 11.44 -3.07 15.69
CA LYS A 3 10.11 -2.47 15.97
C LYS A 3 10.08 -0.96 15.69
N TYR A 4 11.12 -0.22 16.03
CA TYR A 4 11.14 1.24 15.80
C TYR A 4 11.09 1.61 14.30
N GLU A 5 11.67 0.77 13.43
CA GLU A 5 11.60 0.95 11.96
C GLU A 5 10.17 0.71 11.47
N TYR A 6 9.54 -0.36 11.95
CA TYR A 6 8.15 -0.65 11.68
C TYR A 6 7.24 0.52 12.11
N ASP A 7 7.39 0.99 13.36
CA ASP A 7 6.59 2.09 13.90
C ASP A 7 6.79 3.39 13.09
N ARG A 8 8.01 3.67 12.62
CA ARG A 8 8.31 4.80 11.72
C ARG A 8 7.55 4.69 10.40
N ILE A 9 7.56 3.50 9.79
CA ILE A 9 6.88 3.23 8.51
C ILE A 9 5.37 3.38 8.68
N CYS A 10 4.80 2.81 9.73
CA CYS A 10 3.37 2.95 10.06
C CYS A 10 2.98 4.41 10.26
N THR A 11 3.83 5.19 10.94
CA THR A 11 3.62 6.63 11.13
C THR A 11 3.56 7.36 9.79
N ILE A 12 4.48 7.09 8.87
CA ILE A 12 4.49 7.69 7.52
C ILE A 12 3.21 7.31 6.76
N ALA A 13 2.83 6.04 6.74
CA ALA A 13 1.62 5.59 6.06
C ALA A 13 0.36 6.30 6.59
N ASN A 14 0.22 6.39 7.91
CA ASN A 14 -0.91 7.08 8.56
C ASN A 14 -0.90 8.60 8.31
N LEU A 15 0.27 9.24 8.24
CA LEU A 15 0.38 10.65 7.85
C LEU A 15 -0.06 10.87 6.40
N VAL A 16 0.30 9.98 5.48
CA VAL A 16 -0.18 10.03 4.09
C VAL A 16 -1.69 9.93 4.04
N LEU A 17 -2.29 8.93 4.68
CA LEU A 17 -3.74 8.77 4.74
C LEU A 17 -4.44 10.03 5.26
N LYS A 18 -3.93 10.58 6.36
CA LYS A 18 -4.50 11.78 7.01
C LYS A 18 -4.37 13.02 6.13
N ASN A 19 -3.17 13.32 5.63
CA ASN A 19 -2.90 14.56 4.90
C ASN A 19 -3.60 14.61 3.54
N TYR A 20 -3.76 13.45 2.90
CA TYR A 20 -4.47 13.35 1.63
C TYR A 20 -5.95 12.99 1.78
N LYS A 21 -6.44 12.85 3.04
CA LYS A 21 -7.84 12.52 3.36
C LYS A 21 -8.30 11.23 2.67
N ILE A 22 -7.43 10.22 2.67
CA ILE A 22 -7.73 8.92 2.09
C ILE A 22 -8.51 8.10 3.11
N GLU A 23 -9.70 7.65 2.71
CA GLU A 23 -10.55 6.80 3.55
C GLU A 23 -10.17 5.33 3.38
N THR A 24 -10.24 4.58 4.46
CA THR A 24 -10.03 3.11 4.46
C THR A 24 -11.28 2.42 4.99
N PRO A 25 -11.67 1.23 4.48
CA PRO A 25 -10.98 0.47 3.42
C PRO A 25 -10.96 1.21 2.09
N ILE A 26 -9.87 1.01 1.32
CA ILE A 26 -9.69 1.64 0.01
C ILE A 26 -10.45 0.84 -1.03
N LEU A 27 -11.55 1.40 -1.55
CA LEU A 27 -12.41 0.76 -2.55
C LEU A 27 -12.05 1.18 -3.99
N ASP A 28 -11.32 2.26 -4.16
CA ASP A 28 -10.92 2.82 -5.47
C ASP A 28 -9.48 3.30 -5.43
N MET A 29 -8.54 2.42 -5.74
CA MET A 29 -7.11 2.73 -5.75
C MET A 29 -6.74 3.75 -6.83
N LYS A 30 -7.46 3.81 -7.94
CA LYS A 30 -7.24 4.81 -8.98
C LYS A 30 -7.47 6.22 -8.43
N LYS A 31 -8.59 6.41 -7.72
CA LYS A 31 -8.90 7.68 -7.07
C LYS A 31 -7.84 8.06 -6.03
N VAL A 32 -7.35 7.09 -5.26
CA VAL A 32 -6.26 7.31 -4.29
C VAL A 32 -4.99 7.81 -4.98
N VAL A 33 -4.58 7.16 -6.07
CA VAL A 33 -3.40 7.57 -6.84
C VAL A 33 -3.58 8.99 -7.40
N GLU A 34 -4.79 9.34 -7.88
CA GLU A 34 -5.12 10.70 -8.34
C GLU A 34 -5.07 11.73 -7.20
N GLN A 35 -5.55 11.39 -5.99
CA GLN A 35 -5.43 12.25 -4.80
C GLN A 35 -3.98 12.53 -4.43
N LEU A 36 -3.07 11.57 -4.68
CA LEU A 36 -1.64 11.71 -4.50
C LEU A 36 -0.93 12.46 -5.65
N ASN A 37 -1.67 13.04 -6.59
CA ASN A 37 -1.17 13.69 -7.79
C ASN A 37 -0.47 12.72 -8.76
N GLY A 38 -0.93 11.49 -8.79
CA GLY A 38 -0.45 10.45 -9.68
C GLY A 38 -1.48 9.99 -10.70
N ARG A 39 -1.07 9.05 -11.53
CA ARG A 39 -1.93 8.37 -12.50
C ARG A 39 -1.70 6.87 -12.46
N LEU A 40 -2.77 6.10 -12.31
CA LEU A 40 -2.74 4.64 -12.43
C LEU A 40 -3.14 4.23 -13.85
N VAL A 41 -2.25 3.49 -14.51
CA VAL A 41 -2.46 2.96 -15.87
C VAL A 41 -2.48 1.44 -15.80
N ILE A 42 -3.62 0.85 -16.11
CA ILE A 42 -3.77 -0.60 -16.22
C ILE A 42 -3.78 -0.93 -17.71
N LYS A 43 -2.73 -1.59 -18.19
CA LYS A 43 -2.58 -2.02 -19.58
C LYS A 43 -3.38 -3.30 -19.83
N GLY A 44 -3.73 -3.53 -21.08
CA GLY A 44 -4.27 -4.80 -21.54
C GLY A 44 -3.29 -5.98 -21.36
N ARG A 45 -3.62 -7.13 -21.94
CA ARG A 45 -2.86 -8.37 -21.76
C ARG A 45 -1.35 -8.19 -21.90
N LYS A 46 -0.64 -8.90 -21.03
CA LYS A 46 0.82 -8.93 -20.93
C LYS A 46 1.48 -9.41 -22.22
N TYR A 47 2.38 -8.57 -22.73
CA TYR A 47 3.30 -8.96 -23.83
C TYR A 47 4.75 -9.13 -23.34
N SER A 48 5.03 -8.91 -22.06
CA SER A 48 6.37 -8.99 -21.46
C SER A 48 6.30 -9.43 -20.00
N ASP A 49 7.42 -9.90 -19.45
CA ASP A 49 7.58 -10.24 -18.03
C ASP A 49 7.66 -9.01 -17.11
N GLU A 50 7.18 -7.86 -17.56
CA GLU A 50 7.20 -6.63 -16.82
C GLU A 50 6.15 -6.65 -15.69
N THR A 51 6.65 -6.54 -14.49
CA THR A 51 5.91 -6.31 -13.27
C THR A 51 5.37 -4.87 -13.23
N THR A 52 4.87 -4.43 -12.10
CA THR A 52 4.43 -3.06 -11.90
C THR A 52 5.60 -2.07 -12.05
N ARG A 53 5.36 -0.94 -12.70
CA ARG A 53 6.34 0.10 -13.02
C ARG A 53 5.92 1.43 -12.43
N LEU A 54 6.87 2.11 -11.79
CA LEU A 54 6.71 3.47 -11.26
C LEU A 54 7.61 4.43 -12.03
N GLN A 55 7.03 5.51 -12.54
CA GLN A 55 7.74 6.55 -13.29
C GLN A 55 7.35 7.93 -12.80
N ASN A 56 8.26 8.91 -12.91
CA ASN A 56 7.86 10.30 -12.76
C ASN A 56 7.11 10.80 -14.00
N ASP A 57 6.22 11.75 -13.78
CA ASP A 57 5.52 12.51 -14.82
C ASP A 57 5.81 14.02 -14.62
N ILE A 58 5.39 14.85 -15.55
CA ILE A 58 5.63 16.32 -15.54
C ILE A 58 5.15 16.95 -14.22
N SER A 59 4.04 16.50 -13.70
CA SER A 59 3.39 17.07 -12.51
C SER A 59 3.27 16.11 -11.31
N GLY A 60 3.73 14.87 -11.44
CA GLY A 60 3.56 13.87 -10.40
C GLY A 60 4.20 12.55 -10.77
N PHE A 61 3.45 11.45 -10.74
CA PHE A 61 3.95 10.11 -11.03
C PHE A 61 2.92 9.25 -11.78
N VAL A 62 3.42 8.18 -12.36
CA VAL A 62 2.60 7.16 -13.03
C VAL A 62 2.95 5.79 -12.49
N ILE A 63 1.94 5.06 -12.03
CA ILE A 63 2.04 3.63 -11.77
C ILE A 63 1.39 2.89 -12.93
N THR A 64 2.15 2.02 -13.58
CA THR A 64 1.66 1.19 -14.68
C THR A 64 1.69 -0.27 -14.26
N THR A 65 0.60 -0.99 -14.46
CA THR A 65 0.49 -2.43 -14.23
C THR A 65 -0.31 -3.08 -15.37
N ASN A 66 -0.27 -4.41 -15.47
CA ASN A 66 -1.09 -5.17 -16.42
C ASN A 66 -2.40 -5.60 -15.77
N VAL A 67 -3.43 -5.79 -16.57
CA VAL A 67 -4.75 -6.22 -16.08
C VAL A 67 -4.69 -7.57 -15.36
N ASP A 68 -3.84 -8.49 -15.83
CA ASP A 68 -3.68 -9.82 -15.24
C ASP A 68 -2.82 -9.82 -13.96
N ASP A 69 -2.01 -8.77 -13.76
CA ASP A 69 -1.11 -8.59 -12.61
C ASP A 69 -1.62 -7.48 -11.66
N TYR A 70 -2.79 -6.89 -11.94
CA TYR A 70 -3.31 -5.82 -11.11
C TYR A 70 -3.67 -6.31 -9.71
N ASP A 71 -2.95 -5.78 -8.73
CA ASP A 71 -3.25 -5.97 -7.32
C ASP A 71 -3.16 -4.61 -6.61
N ILE A 72 -4.16 -4.30 -5.81
CA ILE A 72 -4.21 -3.10 -4.97
C ILE A 72 -2.99 -3.03 -4.04
N PHE A 73 -2.50 -4.18 -3.58
CA PHE A 73 -1.32 -4.26 -2.72
C PHE A 73 -0.05 -3.81 -3.45
N ASP A 74 0.15 -4.24 -4.70
CA ASP A 74 1.29 -3.82 -5.52
C ASP A 74 1.28 -2.31 -5.77
N VAL A 75 0.12 -1.73 -6.03
CA VAL A 75 0.01 -0.28 -6.17
C VAL A 75 0.36 0.43 -4.87
N ALA A 76 -0.09 -0.09 -3.72
CA ALA A 76 0.25 0.46 -2.42
C ALA A 76 1.76 0.34 -2.10
N VAL A 77 2.42 -0.75 -2.52
CA VAL A 77 3.88 -0.87 -2.44
C VAL A 77 4.57 0.22 -3.26
N GLY A 78 4.10 0.50 -4.48
CA GLY A 78 4.60 1.60 -5.31
C GLY A 78 4.45 2.97 -4.65
N ILE A 79 3.33 3.21 -3.98
CA ILE A 79 3.12 4.42 -3.17
C ILE A 79 4.15 4.45 -2.02
N GLY A 80 4.42 3.31 -1.37
CA GLY A 80 5.46 3.18 -0.35
C GLY A 80 6.85 3.57 -0.86
N VAL A 81 7.22 3.13 -2.07
CA VAL A 81 8.49 3.53 -2.73
C VAL A 81 8.62 5.04 -2.82
N MET A 82 7.54 5.74 -3.19
CA MET A 82 7.55 7.19 -3.31
C MET A 82 7.82 7.89 -1.98
N PHE A 83 7.10 7.51 -0.93
CA PHE A 83 7.18 8.19 0.36
C PHE A 83 8.39 7.79 1.20
N LEU A 84 8.86 6.55 1.08
CA LEU A 84 9.99 6.05 1.85
C LEU A 84 11.35 6.33 1.18
N ASN A 85 11.43 6.25 -0.16
CA ASN A 85 12.71 6.20 -0.87
C ASN A 85 12.89 7.33 -1.89
N MET A 86 11.80 7.97 -2.35
CA MET A 86 11.86 8.96 -3.42
C MET A 86 11.70 10.40 -2.91
N ASN A 87 11.70 10.62 -1.60
CA ASN A 87 11.52 11.93 -1.00
C ASN A 87 10.27 12.69 -1.51
N TYR A 88 9.18 11.96 -1.75
CA TYR A 88 7.91 12.60 -2.09
C TYR A 88 7.34 13.32 -0.86
N LEU A 89 7.08 14.61 -0.98
CA LEU A 89 6.64 15.41 0.16
C LEU A 89 5.16 15.15 0.47
N ILE A 90 4.89 14.80 1.71
CA ILE A 90 3.53 14.50 2.17
C ILE A 90 2.60 15.71 2.05
N GLU A 91 3.10 16.91 2.28
CA GLU A 91 2.28 18.14 2.27
C GLU A 91 2.19 18.77 0.89
N ASP A 92 3.27 18.76 0.12
CA ASP A 92 3.39 19.53 -1.12
C ASP A 92 3.01 18.73 -2.37
N LYS A 93 2.81 17.43 -2.28
CA LYS A 93 2.52 16.53 -3.41
C LYS A 93 3.53 16.68 -4.56
N LYS A 94 4.81 16.76 -4.24
CA LYS A 94 5.86 16.96 -5.23
C LYS A 94 7.16 16.25 -4.84
N TRP A 95 8.01 16.04 -5.82
CA TRP A 95 9.36 15.54 -5.63
C TRP A 95 10.29 16.63 -5.11
N ILE A 96 11.15 16.29 -4.14
CA ILE A 96 12.23 17.19 -3.71
C ILE A 96 13.29 17.33 -4.80
N SER A 97 13.53 16.26 -5.55
CA SER A 97 14.51 16.20 -6.65
C SER A 97 13.77 16.07 -7.98
N LYS A 98 14.27 16.82 -9.00
CA LYS A 98 13.80 16.71 -10.39
C LYS A 98 14.43 15.53 -11.14
N SER A 99 15.11 14.61 -10.46
CA SER A 99 15.69 13.44 -11.11
C SER A 99 14.59 12.58 -11.74
N ASN A 100 14.78 12.24 -13.01
CA ASN A 100 13.94 11.27 -13.67
C ASN A 100 14.14 9.90 -13.03
N PHE A 101 13.06 9.21 -12.72
CA PHE A 101 13.12 7.84 -12.28
C PHE A 101 12.19 6.97 -13.10
N ASP A 102 12.58 5.74 -13.23
CA ASP A 102 11.86 4.69 -13.94
C ASP A 102 12.21 3.38 -13.24
N ILE A 103 11.29 2.89 -12.44
CA ILE A 103 11.53 1.76 -11.55
C ILE A 103 10.53 0.66 -11.85
N TYR A 104 11.07 -0.50 -12.20
CA TYR A 104 10.32 -1.75 -12.20
C TYR A 104 10.44 -2.35 -10.81
N TYR A 105 9.33 -2.72 -10.21
CA TYR A 105 9.37 -3.34 -8.89
C TYR A 105 8.56 -4.63 -8.85
N SER A 106 9.18 -5.61 -8.20
CA SER A 106 8.52 -6.78 -7.68
C SER A 106 8.47 -6.62 -6.16
N TRP A 107 7.32 -6.80 -5.58
CA TRP A 107 7.12 -6.62 -4.14
C TRP A 107 7.96 -7.57 -3.27
N ASN A 108 8.41 -8.71 -3.81
CA ASN A 108 9.14 -9.75 -3.06
C ASN A 108 10.46 -9.31 -2.41
N HIS A 109 11.02 -8.16 -2.78
CA HIS A 109 12.33 -7.70 -2.29
C HIS A 109 12.29 -6.35 -1.56
N ARG A 110 11.09 -5.84 -1.25
CA ARG A 110 10.89 -4.49 -0.70
C ARG A 110 10.14 -4.54 0.62
N ILE A 111 10.84 -4.98 1.68
CA ILE A 111 10.23 -5.25 2.99
C ILE A 111 9.62 -3.97 3.60
N GLU A 112 10.32 -2.84 3.56
CA GLU A 112 9.82 -1.59 4.15
C GLU A 112 8.57 -1.08 3.43
N GLU A 113 8.59 -1.12 2.09
CA GLU A 113 7.46 -0.70 1.27
C GLU A 113 6.25 -1.64 1.38
N GLN A 114 6.49 -2.93 1.63
CA GLN A 114 5.41 -3.86 2.00
C GLN A 114 4.81 -3.50 3.35
N MET A 115 5.62 -3.20 4.37
CA MET A 115 5.11 -2.75 5.67
C MET A 115 4.28 -1.47 5.54
N PHE A 116 4.76 -0.53 4.71
CA PHE A 116 3.97 0.65 4.35
C PHE A 116 2.63 0.26 3.72
N ALA A 117 2.63 -0.62 2.73
CA ALA A 117 1.41 -1.06 2.04
C ALA A 117 0.42 -1.73 2.99
N TYR A 118 0.88 -2.58 3.90
CA TYR A 118 0.02 -3.19 4.91
C TYR A 118 -0.62 -2.15 5.83
N GLU A 119 0.12 -1.15 6.28
CA GLU A 119 -0.45 -0.11 7.14
C GLU A 119 -1.34 0.87 6.36
N PHE A 120 -0.97 1.18 5.11
CA PHE A 120 -1.72 2.07 4.24
C PHE A 120 -3.10 1.50 3.86
N LEU A 121 -3.17 0.21 3.52
CA LEU A 121 -4.43 -0.47 3.18
C LEU A 121 -5.24 -0.84 4.42
N PHE A 122 -4.57 -1.24 5.48
CA PHE A 122 -5.15 -1.76 6.71
C PHE A 122 -4.56 -1.05 7.94
N PRO A 123 -4.86 0.24 8.18
CA PRO A 123 -4.39 0.92 9.39
C PRO A 123 -4.67 0.07 10.62
N THR A 124 -3.65 -0.12 11.45
CA THR A 124 -3.69 -1.08 12.56
C THR A 124 -4.93 -0.93 13.42
N GLU A 125 -5.32 0.29 13.77
CA GLU A 125 -6.55 0.53 14.56
C GLU A 125 -7.82 0.01 13.86
N LYS A 126 -7.96 0.29 12.56
CA LYS A 126 -9.12 -0.17 11.78
C LYS A 126 -9.11 -1.68 11.57
N TYR A 127 -7.93 -2.25 11.36
CA TYR A 127 -7.77 -3.69 11.26
C TYR A 127 -8.20 -4.39 12.55
N LEU A 128 -7.71 -3.93 13.69
CA LEU A 128 -8.06 -4.52 15.00
C LEU A 128 -9.55 -4.37 15.32
N PHE A 129 -10.15 -3.24 14.96
CA PHE A 129 -11.59 -3.06 15.08
C PHE A 129 -12.37 -4.07 14.21
N ALA A 130 -12.05 -4.18 12.92
CA ALA A 130 -12.69 -5.13 12.02
C ALA A 130 -12.46 -6.59 12.45
N ARG A 131 -11.22 -6.91 12.88
CA ARG A 131 -10.87 -8.22 13.43
C ARG A 131 -11.78 -8.60 14.60
N LYS A 132 -12.01 -7.68 15.54
CA LYS A 132 -12.92 -7.90 16.68
C LYS A 132 -14.37 -8.16 16.22
N LEU A 133 -14.85 -7.45 15.21
CA LEU A 133 -16.19 -7.67 14.65
C LEU A 133 -16.34 -9.05 14.00
N PHE A 134 -15.28 -9.55 13.37
CA PHE A 134 -15.27 -10.83 12.66
C PHE A 134 -14.60 -11.96 13.47
N THR A 135 -14.52 -11.83 14.80
CA THR A 135 -14.11 -12.90 15.71
C THR A 135 -15.33 -13.41 16.47
N LYS A 136 -15.50 -14.74 16.51
CA LYS A 136 -16.54 -15.40 17.33
C LYS A 136 -15.94 -16.65 17.96
N ASP A 137 -16.15 -16.83 19.26
CA ASP A 137 -15.66 -17.97 20.02
C ASP A 137 -14.15 -18.20 19.80
N ASP A 138 -13.34 -17.12 19.87
CA ASP A 138 -11.90 -17.05 19.60
C ASP A 138 -11.47 -17.41 18.17
N PHE A 139 -12.42 -17.65 17.28
CA PHE A 139 -12.17 -17.93 15.88
C PHE A 139 -12.29 -16.66 15.01
N VAL A 140 -11.21 -16.32 14.29
CA VAL A 140 -11.16 -15.17 13.36
C VAL A 140 -11.62 -15.60 11.97
N TYR A 141 -12.64 -14.95 11.45
CA TYR A 141 -13.15 -15.18 10.09
C TYR A 141 -12.36 -14.38 9.04
N TYR A 142 -11.18 -14.85 8.68
CA TYR A 142 -10.27 -14.15 7.75
C TYR A 142 -10.88 -13.84 6.38
N GLU A 143 -11.80 -14.67 5.88
CA GLU A 143 -12.52 -14.40 4.63
C GLU A 143 -13.44 -13.18 4.73
N LYS A 144 -14.08 -12.97 5.89
CA LYS A 144 -14.89 -11.78 6.12
C LYS A 144 -14.02 -10.51 6.22
N LEU A 145 -12.86 -10.63 6.86
CA LEU A 145 -11.88 -9.55 6.89
C LEU A 145 -11.37 -9.21 5.48
N ALA A 146 -11.03 -10.23 4.69
CA ALA A 146 -10.58 -10.07 3.32
C ALA A 146 -11.63 -9.34 2.46
N ASN A 147 -12.88 -9.75 2.55
CA ASN A 147 -13.99 -9.09 1.86
C ASN A 147 -14.24 -7.66 2.37
N PHE A 148 -14.07 -7.41 3.66
CA PHE A 148 -14.24 -6.05 4.22
C PHE A 148 -13.19 -5.06 3.68
N PHE A 149 -11.96 -5.52 3.48
CA PHE A 149 -10.86 -4.71 2.94
C PHE A 149 -10.67 -4.82 1.43
N ASP A 150 -11.49 -5.62 0.74
CA ASP A 150 -11.41 -5.90 -0.70
C ASP A 150 -10.04 -6.42 -1.16
N VAL A 151 -9.52 -7.40 -0.44
CA VAL A 151 -8.21 -8.01 -0.71
C VAL A 151 -8.26 -9.53 -0.59
N SER A 152 -7.19 -10.21 -1.00
CA SER A 152 -7.08 -11.66 -0.82
C SER A 152 -6.93 -12.04 0.66
N LYS A 153 -7.43 -13.21 1.02
CA LYS A 153 -7.25 -13.80 2.35
C LYS A 153 -5.76 -13.91 2.74
N LYS A 154 -4.89 -14.18 1.78
CA LYS A 154 -3.44 -14.27 1.98
C LYS A 154 -2.89 -12.96 2.55
N ILE A 155 -3.23 -11.82 1.97
CA ILE A 155 -2.79 -10.49 2.42
C ILE A 155 -3.25 -10.21 3.87
N ILE A 156 -4.47 -10.60 4.23
CA ILE A 156 -4.99 -10.46 5.59
C ILE A 156 -4.20 -11.34 6.58
N MET A 157 -3.88 -12.57 6.21
CA MET A 157 -3.09 -13.46 7.07
C MET A 157 -1.66 -12.96 7.27
N GLU A 158 -1.06 -12.36 6.25
CA GLU A 158 0.26 -11.73 6.34
C GLU A 158 0.24 -10.50 7.27
N LYS A 159 -0.82 -9.66 7.20
CA LYS A 159 -1.01 -8.56 8.17
C LYS A 159 -1.14 -9.07 9.60
N GLU A 160 -1.89 -10.15 9.82
CA GLU A 160 -2.02 -10.78 11.14
C GLU A 160 -0.67 -11.23 11.69
N GLU A 161 0.17 -11.87 10.85
CA GLU A 161 1.52 -12.33 11.22
C GLU A 161 2.44 -11.15 11.57
N ILE A 162 2.38 -10.07 10.82
CA ILE A 162 3.12 -8.83 11.10
C ILE A 162 2.73 -8.29 12.48
N LEU A 163 1.42 -8.17 12.76
CA LEU A 163 0.95 -7.65 14.05
C LEU A 163 1.38 -8.54 15.22
N ARG A 164 1.36 -9.87 15.05
CA ARG A 164 1.88 -10.81 16.05
C ARG A 164 3.38 -10.62 16.27
N THR A 165 4.13 -10.46 15.19
CA THR A 165 5.60 -10.26 15.24
C THR A 165 5.95 -9.02 16.07
N PHE A 166 5.21 -7.94 15.91
CA PHE A 166 5.43 -6.70 16.63
C PHE A 166 4.59 -6.54 17.91
N ARG A 167 3.89 -7.62 18.32
CA ARG A 167 3.09 -7.69 19.55
C ARG A 167 1.97 -6.68 19.65
N GLU A 168 1.30 -6.43 18.55
CA GLU A 168 0.09 -5.60 18.50
C GLU A 168 -1.18 -6.43 18.80
N ILE A 169 -1.10 -7.77 18.75
CA ILE A 169 -2.17 -8.74 19.08
C ILE A 169 -1.61 -9.94 19.80
#